data_2364c81799b7b918509a39947b0a9e23
#
_entry.id   2364c81799b7b918509a39947b0a9e23
#
_cell.length_a   1.000
_cell.length_b   1.000
_cell.length_c   1.000
_cell.angle_alpha   90.00
_cell.angle_beta   90.00
_cell.angle_gamma   90.00
#
_symmetry.space_group_name_H-M   'P 1'
#
loop_
_entity.id
_entity.type
_entity.pdbx_description
1 polymer ?
#
loop_
_entity_poly.entity_id
_entity_poly.type
_entity_poly.pdbx_seq_one_letter_code
_entity_poly.pdbx_strand_id
1 'polypeptide(L)'
;MIQSKILVIDDNTAVLTTLRMVLKSSFSTVVAVSDPKLIPALISQGDVDAVLLDMNFGNDRLDGQDGLFWLDRIMNRSNLENPPAVVMITAFGDINLAVQSLKKGASDFIQKPWDNNDLITKLTEAIDKRNARAQEASAQTQKDEPELASTLEEMEIQTIKRVLEQSERNLSVAADKLGVSRQTLYNKMKRYGIE
;
A
#
# COMPACT_ATOMS: atom_id res chain seq x y z
N MET A 1 -1.51 25.32 -4.51
CA MET A 1 -0.35 24.39 -4.52
C MET A 1 -0.69 23.25 -3.58
N ILE A 2 -0.69 22.02 -4.09
CA ILE A 2 -1.03 20.81 -3.34
C ILE A 2 0.14 20.48 -2.40
N GLN A 3 -0.14 20.31 -1.10
CA GLN A 3 0.87 20.01 -0.09
C GLN A 3 1.22 18.52 -0.16
N SER A 4 1.99 18.15 -1.19
CA SER A 4 2.40 16.77 -1.41
C SER A 4 3.81 16.71 -1.98
N LYS A 5 4.51 15.64 -1.64
CA LYS A 5 5.87 15.32 -2.11
C LYS A 5 5.80 14.25 -3.20
N ILE A 6 6.23 14.62 -4.40
CA ILE A 6 6.28 13.74 -5.58
C ILE A 6 7.71 13.30 -5.82
N LEU A 7 7.92 11.99 -5.95
CA LEU A 7 9.17 11.40 -6.39
C LEU A 7 9.05 10.98 -7.86
N VAL A 8 9.92 11.50 -8.72
CA VAL A 8 9.96 11.19 -10.15
C VAL A 8 11.20 10.36 -10.45
N ILE A 9 11.04 9.22 -11.13
CA ILE A 9 12.12 8.33 -11.49
C ILE A 9 12.05 8.02 -12.99
N ASP A 10 13.07 8.44 -13.73
CA ASP A 10 13.21 8.26 -15.18
C ASP A 10 14.70 8.42 -15.52
N ASP A 11 15.29 7.53 -16.28
CA ASP A 11 16.72 7.60 -16.63
C ASP A 11 17.05 8.72 -17.64
N ASN A 12 16.01 9.24 -18.31
CA ASN A 12 16.16 10.35 -19.25
C ASN A 12 16.12 11.72 -18.53
N THR A 13 17.26 12.37 -18.43
CA THR A 13 17.41 13.66 -17.76
C THR A 13 16.56 14.78 -18.35
N ALA A 14 16.26 14.76 -19.65
CA ALA A 14 15.39 15.75 -20.29
C ALA A 14 13.92 15.55 -19.83
N VAL A 15 13.48 14.31 -19.72
CA VAL A 15 12.17 13.95 -19.16
C VAL A 15 12.07 14.40 -17.70
N LEU A 16 13.09 14.10 -16.88
CA LEU A 16 13.15 14.54 -15.48
C LEU A 16 13.05 16.07 -15.34
N THR A 17 13.78 16.80 -16.19
CA THR A 17 13.75 18.26 -16.18
C THR A 17 12.36 18.79 -16.49
N THR A 18 11.73 18.27 -17.54
CA THR A 18 10.39 18.67 -17.97
C THR A 18 9.34 18.35 -16.88
N LEU A 19 9.33 17.14 -16.35
CA LEU A 19 8.43 16.72 -15.30
C LEU A 19 8.59 17.58 -14.03
N ARG A 20 9.84 17.86 -13.65
CA ARG A 20 10.13 18.72 -12.50
C ARG A 20 9.58 20.13 -12.68
N MET A 21 9.69 20.71 -13.88
CA MET A 21 9.14 22.05 -14.17
C MET A 21 7.61 22.04 -14.10
N VAL A 22 6.97 21.07 -14.73
CA VAL A 22 5.51 20.93 -14.78
C VAL A 22 4.96 20.71 -13.37
N LEU A 23 5.50 19.76 -12.63
CA LEU A 23 4.96 19.35 -11.33
C LEU A 23 5.20 20.37 -10.23
N LYS A 24 6.30 21.13 -10.27
CA LYS A 24 6.58 22.22 -9.31
C LYS A 24 5.54 23.33 -9.32
N SER A 25 4.78 23.50 -10.38
CA SER A 25 3.69 24.49 -10.44
C SER A 25 2.50 24.09 -9.59
N SER A 26 2.32 22.79 -9.32
CA SER A 26 1.13 22.22 -8.68
C SER A 26 1.42 21.59 -7.31
N PHE A 27 2.59 21.00 -7.12
CA PHE A 27 2.97 20.27 -5.90
C PHE A 27 4.05 20.99 -5.11
N SER A 28 4.01 20.90 -3.78
CA SER A 28 4.93 21.60 -2.87
C SER A 28 6.38 21.11 -2.97
N THR A 29 6.58 19.82 -3.17
CA THR A 29 7.92 19.22 -3.27
C THR A 29 7.98 18.22 -4.41
N VAL A 30 9.01 18.37 -5.26
CA VAL A 30 9.27 17.44 -6.36
C VAL A 30 10.75 17.04 -6.33
N VAL A 31 10.99 15.77 -6.09
CA VAL A 31 12.31 15.12 -6.14
C VAL A 31 12.38 14.31 -7.42
N ALA A 32 13.41 14.54 -8.24
CA ALA A 32 13.60 13.84 -9.51
C ALA A 32 14.96 13.17 -9.51
N VAL A 33 15.00 11.87 -9.78
CA VAL A 33 16.22 11.04 -9.78
C VAL A 33 16.26 10.13 -11.01
N SER A 34 17.48 9.91 -11.52
CA SER A 34 17.70 9.05 -12.69
C SER A 34 18.04 7.60 -12.32
N ASP A 35 18.49 7.33 -11.11
CA ASP A 35 18.83 5.98 -10.66
C ASP A 35 17.69 5.40 -9.80
N PRO A 36 16.98 4.37 -10.28
CA PRO A 36 15.91 3.74 -9.53
C PRO A 36 16.39 3.01 -8.26
N LYS A 37 17.68 2.73 -8.13
CA LYS A 37 18.27 2.14 -6.90
C LYS A 37 18.15 3.06 -5.69
N LEU A 38 17.90 4.35 -5.89
CA LEU A 38 17.67 5.32 -4.83
C LEU A 38 16.26 5.25 -4.23
N ILE A 39 15.30 4.62 -4.92
CA ILE A 39 13.90 4.51 -4.49
C ILE A 39 13.79 4.03 -3.03
N PRO A 40 14.44 2.92 -2.62
CA PRO A 40 14.29 2.43 -1.26
C PRO A 40 14.71 3.44 -0.19
N ALA A 41 15.77 4.18 -0.41
CA ALA A 41 16.24 5.19 0.53
C ALA A 41 15.29 6.40 0.59
N LEU A 42 14.80 6.85 -0.57
CA LEU A 42 13.95 8.03 -0.68
C LEU A 42 12.55 7.81 -0.08
N ILE A 43 11.95 6.62 -0.23
CA ILE A 43 10.63 6.33 0.32
C ILE A 43 10.65 5.87 1.78
N SER A 44 11.84 5.53 2.33
CA SER A 44 11.96 5.02 3.71
C SER A 44 11.58 6.03 4.78
N GLN A 45 11.59 7.32 4.46
CA GLN A 45 11.20 8.39 5.37
C GLN A 45 9.68 8.49 5.53
N GLY A 46 8.90 7.84 4.67
CA GLY A 46 7.44 7.82 4.72
C GLY A 46 6.76 9.13 4.31
N ASP A 47 7.52 10.11 3.84
CA ASP A 47 7.05 11.46 3.48
C ASP A 47 6.74 11.65 1.99
N VAL A 48 6.89 10.59 1.17
CA VAL A 48 6.56 10.60 -0.25
C VAL A 48 5.09 10.23 -0.43
N ASP A 49 4.32 11.11 -1.07
CA ASP A 49 2.89 10.90 -1.30
C ASP A 49 2.63 10.14 -2.59
N ALA A 50 3.35 10.47 -3.66
CA ALA A 50 3.26 9.74 -4.92
C ALA A 50 4.62 9.56 -5.59
N VAL A 51 4.72 8.47 -6.34
CA VAL A 51 5.86 8.13 -7.19
C VAL A 51 5.41 8.11 -8.64
N LEU A 52 6.06 8.89 -9.49
CA LEU A 52 5.96 8.79 -10.94
C LEU A 52 7.14 7.97 -11.44
N LEU A 53 6.88 6.76 -11.94
CA LEU A 53 7.87 5.74 -12.21
C LEU A 53 7.90 5.37 -13.70
N ASP A 54 9.05 5.53 -14.34
CA ASP A 54 9.23 5.05 -15.71
C ASP A 54 9.18 3.51 -15.77
N MET A 55 8.68 3.01 -16.90
CA MET A 55 8.58 1.57 -17.14
C MET A 55 9.91 0.93 -17.52
N ASN A 56 10.81 1.69 -18.14
CA ASN A 56 12.06 1.16 -18.68
C ASN A 56 13.25 2.00 -18.22
N PHE A 57 14.30 1.33 -17.74
CA PHE A 57 15.55 1.95 -17.32
C PHE A 57 16.70 1.35 -18.11
N GLY A 58 17.50 2.22 -18.76
CA GLY A 58 18.62 1.80 -19.62
C GLY A 58 18.19 1.46 -21.04
N ASN A 59 19.19 1.21 -21.88
CA ASN A 59 19.00 1.05 -23.34
C ASN A 59 18.78 -0.41 -23.79
N ASP A 60 18.85 -1.40 -22.88
CA ASP A 60 19.01 -2.79 -23.28
C ASP A 60 17.67 -3.56 -23.41
N ARG A 61 16.61 -3.13 -22.74
CA ARG A 61 15.30 -3.78 -22.78
C ARG A 61 14.17 -2.76 -22.67
N LEU A 62 13.26 -2.79 -23.62
CA LEU A 62 12.05 -1.94 -23.62
C LEU A 62 10.80 -2.79 -23.32
N ASP A 63 10.94 -3.77 -22.42
CA ASP A 63 9.88 -4.74 -22.10
C ASP A 63 9.08 -4.37 -20.83
N GLY A 64 9.40 -3.23 -20.18
CA GLY A 64 8.70 -2.73 -19.00
C GLY A 64 8.95 -3.52 -17.71
N GLN A 65 9.82 -4.54 -17.75
CA GLN A 65 10.06 -5.40 -16.58
C GLN A 65 10.76 -4.65 -15.44
N ASP A 66 11.61 -3.67 -15.77
CA ASP A 66 12.30 -2.86 -14.77
C ASP A 66 11.32 -2.03 -13.95
N GLY A 67 10.38 -1.36 -14.60
CA GLY A 67 9.33 -0.60 -13.92
C GLY A 67 8.44 -1.48 -13.05
N LEU A 68 8.04 -2.67 -13.55
CA LEU A 68 7.26 -3.63 -12.78
C LEU A 68 8.02 -4.19 -11.58
N PHE A 69 9.33 -4.39 -11.69
CA PHE A 69 10.20 -4.80 -10.59
C PHE A 69 10.26 -3.73 -9.48
N TRP A 70 10.45 -2.47 -9.86
CA TRP A 70 10.49 -1.38 -8.88
C TRP A 70 9.13 -1.10 -8.26
N LEU A 71 8.05 -1.19 -9.04
CA LEU A 71 6.69 -1.11 -8.52
C LEU A 71 6.46 -2.16 -7.42
N ASP A 72 6.81 -3.41 -7.70
CA ASP A 72 6.68 -4.51 -6.74
C ASP A 72 7.47 -4.23 -5.45
N ARG A 73 8.68 -3.70 -5.58
CA ARG A 73 9.51 -3.31 -4.44
C ARG A 73 8.97 -2.14 -3.63
N ILE A 74 8.26 -1.20 -4.25
CA ILE A 74 7.60 -0.10 -3.55
C ILE A 74 6.39 -0.63 -2.78
N MET A 75 5.54 -1.43 -3.45
CA MET A 75 4.27 -1.89 -2.90
C MET A 75 4.44 -2.95 -1.80
N ASN A 76 5.45 -3.83 -1.90
CA ASN A 76 5.70 -4.93 -0.95
C ASN A 76 6.62 -4.52 0.21
N ARG A 77 6.78 -3.24 0.47
CA ARG A 77 7.59 -2.76 1.59
C ARG A 77 6.82 -2.82 2.90
N SER A 78 7.06 -3.87 3.68
CA SER A 78 6.34 -4.18 4.93
C SER A 78 6.52 -3.16 6.07
N ASN A 79 7.43 -2.19 5.93
CA ASN A 79 7.70 -1.18 6.95
C ASN A 79 7.04 0.19 6.66
N LEU A 80 6.20 0.29 5.63
CA LEU A 80 5.42 1.50 5.35
C LEU A 80 3.95 1.23 5.70
N GLU A 81 3.45 1.90 6.72
CA GLU A 81 2.02 1.85 7.07
C GLU A 81 1.13 2.39 5.94
N ASN A 82 1.63 3.39 5.23
CA ASN A 82 0.94 4.00 4.10
C ASN A 82 1.91 4.21 2.93
N PRO A 83 2.07 3.21 2.04
CA PRO A 83 2.97 3.32 0.90
C PRO A 83 2.53 4.45 -0.05
N PRO A 84 3.47 5.08 -0.79
CA PRO A 84 3.14 6.12 -1.74
C PRO A 84 2.24 5.58 -2.86
N ALA A 85 1.37 6.43 -3.41
CA ALA A 85 0.67 6.11 -4.64
C ALA A 85 1.69 5.99 -5.79
N VAL A 86 1.57 4.99 -6.66
CA VAL A 86 2.49 4.82 -7.80
C VAL A 86 1.73 5.02 -9.10
N VAL A 87 2.18 5.99 -9.90
CA VAL A 87 1.71 6.22 -11.27
C VAL A 87 2.83 5.85 -12.22
N MET A 88 2.54 4.91 -13.13
CA MET A 88 3.53 4.46 -14.11
C MET A 88 3.56 5.40 -15.30
N ILE A 89 4.75 5.66 -15.88
CA ILE A 89 4.87 6.41 -17.12
C ILE A 89 5.55 5.53 -18.18
N THR A 90 5.02 5.49 -19.39
CA THR A 90 5.50 4.59 -20.45
C THR A 90 5.59 5.27 -21.81
N ALA A 91 6.59 4.91 -22.60
CA ALA A 91 6.78 5.44 -23.96
C ALA A 91 5.81 4.84 -24.98
N PHE A 92 5.22 3.68 -24.71
CA PHE A 92 4.33 2.97 -25.65
C PHE A 92 3.09 2.43 -24.95
N GLY A 93 1.95 2.54 -25.64
CA GLY A 93 0.65 2.04 -25.18
C GLY A 93 0.57 0.50 -25.17
N ASP A 94 1.51 -0.17 -24.49
CA ASP A 94 1.37 -1.59 -24.20
C ASP A 94 0.30 -1.75 -23.11
N ILE A 95 -0.93 -2.00 -23.57
CA ILE A 95 -2.09 -2.23 -22.72
C ILE A 95 -1.81 -3.37 -21.74
N ASN A 96 -1.04 -4.37 -22.13
CA ASN A 96 -0.73 -5.50 -21.23
C ASN A 96 0.16 -5.06 -20.07
N LEU A 97 1.15 -4.22 -20.31
CA LEU A 97 2.01 -3.66 -19.24
C LEU A 97 1.22 -2.72 -18.32
N ALA A 98 0.35 -1.89 -18.88
CA ALA A 98 -0.54 -1.05 -18.09
C ALA A 98 -1.44 -1.89 -17.17
N VAL A 99 -2.10 -2.92 -17.70
CA VAL A 99 -2.94 -3.84 -16.94
C VAL A 99 -2.13 -4.60 -15.87
N GLN A 100 -0.91 -5.04 -16.20
CA GLN A 100 -0.04 -5.71 -15.22
C GLN A 100 0.37 -4.78 -14.08
N SER A 101 0.72 -3.52 -14.39
CA SER A 101 1.08 -2.54 -13.36
C SER A 101 -0.09 -2.24 -12.41
N LEU A 102 -1.31 -2.08 -12.93
CA LEU A 102 -2.51 -1.89 -12.12
C LEU A 102 -2.79 -3.10 -11.22
N LYS A 103 -2.66 -4.32 -11.74
CA LYS A 103 -2.80 -5.56 -10.94
C LYS A 103 -1.74 -5.70 -9.86
N LYS A 104 -0.55 -5.12 -10.05
CA LYS A 104 0.54 -5.08 -9.06
C LYS A 104 0.42 -3.92 -8.06
N GLY A 105 -0.64 -3.12 -8.14
CA GLY A 105 -0.95 -2.06 -7.19
C GLY A 105 -0.57 -0.64 -7.65
N ALA A 106 -0.16 -0.44 -8.90
CA ALA A 106 -0.08 0.92 -9.44
C ALA A 106 -1.45 1.60 -9.38
N SER A 107 -1.47 2.88 -9.06
CA SER A 107 -2.71 3.66 -8.96
C SER A 107 -3.25 4.03 -10.32
N ASP A 108 -2.37 4.34 -11.26
CA ASP A 108 -2.68 4.68 -12.65
C ASP A 108 -1.43 4.56 -13.55
N PHE A 109 -1.61 4.84 -14.84
CA PHE A 109 -0.51 4.95 -15.80
C PHE A 109 -0.70 6.14 -16.75
N ILE A 110 0.40 6.64 -17.30
CA ILE A 110 0.47 7.78 -18.24
C ILE A 110 1.33 7.39 -19.42
N GLN A 111 0.85 7.71 -20.62
CA GLN A 111 1.61 7.49 -21.86
C GLN A 111 2.45 8.70 -22.22
N LYS A 112 3.69 8.48 -22.65
CA LYS A 112 4.55 9.50 -23.29
C LYS A 112 4.18 9.62 -24.77
N PRO A 113 4.02 10.82 -25.36
CA PRO A 113 4.01 12.12 -24.70
C PRO A 113 2.70 12.34 -23.92
N TRP A 114 2.80 12.98 -22.76
CA TRP A 114 1.66 13.28 -21.89
C TRP A 114 1.08 14.66 -22.10
N ASP A 115 -0.17 14.84 -21.70
CA ASP A 115 -0.76 16.15 -21.44
C ASP A 115 -0.47 16.56 -19.99
N ASN A 116 -0.11 17.83 -19.76
CA ASN A 116 0.28 18.30 -18.42
C ASN A 116 -0.90 18.31 -17.44
N ASN A 117 -2.11 18.60 -17.92
CA ASN A 117 -3.30 18.60 -17.06
C ASN A 117 -3.68 17.16 -16.68
N ASP A 118 -3.64 16.23 -17.63
CA ASP A 118 -3.89 14.80 -17.39
C ASP A 118 -2.88 14.25 -16.38
N LEU A 119 -1.60 14.57 -16.52
CA LEU A 119 -0.54 14.17 -15.59
C LEU A 119 -0.83 14.66 -14.17
N ILE A 120 -1.16 15.94 -14.01
CA ILE A 120 -1.45 16.53 -12.69
C ILE A 120 -2.72 15.93 -12.09
N THR A 121 -3.77 15.76 -12.89
CA THR A 121 -5.04 15.17 -12.48
C THR A 121 -4.85 13.75 -11.96
N LYS A 122 -4.19 12.89 -12.72
CA LYS A 122 -3.92 11.48 -12.35
C LYS A 122 -3.09 11.36 -11.08
N LEU A 123 -2.06 12.19 -10.92
CA LEU A 123 -1.27 12.22 -9.69
C LEU A 123 -2.11 12.68 -8.49
N THR A 124 -2.94 13.70 -8.66
CA THR A 124 -3.83 14.19 -7.59
C THR A 124 -4.83 13.12 -7.17
N GLU A 125 -5.51 12.50 -8.13
CA GLU A 125 -6.45 11.41 -7.84
C GLU A 125 -5.78 10.20 -7.18
N ALA A 126 -4.55 9.87 -7.58
CA ALA A 126 -3.80 8.79 -6.97
C ALA A 126 -3.46 9.08 -5.50
N ILE A 127 -3.08 10.33 -5.20
CA ILE A 127 -2.82 10.80 -3.82
C ILE A 127 -4.10 10.78 -3.00
N ASP A 128 -5.21 11.28 -3.53
CA ASP A 128 -6.50 11.32 -2.83
C ASP A 128 -6.99 9.90 -2.50
N LYS A 129 -6.91 8.96 -3.44
CA LYS A 129 -7.23 7.54 -3.21
C LYS A 129 -6.35 6.91 -2.13
N ARG A 130 -5.05 7.21 -2.14
CA ARG A 130 -4.12 6.75 -1.10
C ARG A 130 -4.51 7.28 0.27
N ASN A 131 -4.79 8.58 0.37
CA ASN A 131 -5.14 9.23 1.64
C ASN A 131 -6.48 8.73 2.19
N ALA A 132 -7.48 8.50 1.32
CA ALA A 132 -8.74 7.90 1.70
C ALA A 132 -8.55 6.49 2.30
N ARG A 133 -7.75 5.63 1.66
CA ARG A 133 -7.42 4.29 2.19
C ARG A 133 -6.72 4.35 3.55
N ALA A 134 -5.80 5.30 3.74
CA ALA A 134 -5.12 5.49 5.01
C ALA A 134 -6.08 5.92 6.13
N GLN A 135 -7.06 6.80 5.81
CA GLN A 135 -8.09 7.21 6.75
C GLN A 135 -9.05 6.07 7.11
N GLU A 136 -9.45 5.26 6.12
CA GLU A 136 -10.27 4.07 6.35
C GLU A 136 -9.54 3.03 7.21
N ALA A 137 -8.27 2.77 6.96
CA ALA A 137 -7.43 1.88 7.76
C ALA A 137 -7.30 2.40 9.21
N SER A 138 -7.06 3.71 9.38
CA SER A 138 -7.00 4.33 10.71
C SER A 138 -8.35 4.32 11.43
N ALA A 139 -9.47 4.47 10.72
CA ALA A 139 -10.81 4.41 11.27
C ALA A 139 -11.21 2.98 11.65
N GLN A 140 -10.72 1.97 10.94
CA GLN A 140 -10.90 0.56 11.30
C GLN A 140 -10.03 0.17 12.50
N THR A 141 -8.81 0.68 12.60
CA THR A 141 -7.94 0.48 13.77
C THR A 141 -8.54 1.14 15.03
N GLN A 142 -9.28 2.25 14.90
CA GLN A 142 -9.99 2.87 16.04
C GLN A 142 -11.29 2.16 16.42
N LYS A 143 -11.85 1.30 15.56
CA LYS A 143 -12.98 0.43 15.91
C LYS A 143 -12.54 -0.92 16.49
N ASP A 144 -11.29 -1.31 16.28
CA ASP A 144 -10.66 -2.52 16.77
C ASP A 144 -9.54 -2.23 17.79
N GLU A 145 -9.44 -1.00 18.36
CA GLU A 145 -8.68 -0.86 19.59
C GLU A 145 -9.45 -1.62 20.69
N PRO A 146 -8.97 -2.80 21.11
CA PRO A 146 -9.31 -3.25 22.44
C PRO A 146 -8.67 -2.21 23.35
N GLU A 147 -9.49 -1.55 24.15
CA GLU A 147 -9.11 -0.74 25.29
C GLU A 147 -7.84 -1.32 25.92
N LEU A 148 -6.76 -0.55 25.98
CA LEU A 148 -5.42 -0.96 26.44
C LEU A 148 -5.46 -1.24 27.96
N ALA A 149 -6.26 -2.21 28.38
CA ALA A 149 -6.38 -2.78 29.71
C ALA A 149 -6.92 -4.22 29.69
N SER A 150 -7.05 -4.87 28.53
CA SER A 150 -7.40 -6.28 28.55
C SER A 150 -6.19 -7.11 28.96
N THR A 151 -6.27 -7.73 30.12
CA THR A 151 -5.32 -8.73 30.57
C THR A 151 -5.29 -9.89 29.58
N LEU A 152 -4.19 -10.67 29.51
CA LEU A 152 -4.14 -11.90 28.72
C LEU A 152 -5.37 -12.79 28.94
N GLU A 153 -5.92 -12.73 30.12
CA GLU A 153 -7.12 -13.45 30.54
C GLU A 153 -8.39 -12.95 29.84
N GLU A 154 -8.56 -11.64 29.69
CA GLU A 154 -9.69 -11.04 28.96
C GLU A 154 -9.62 -11.32 27.45
N MET A 155 -8.41 -11.28 26.86
CA MET A 155 -8.20 -11.66 25.46
C MET A 155 -8.54 -13.14 25.24
N GLU A 156 -8.20 -14.01 26.19
CA GLU A 156 -8.55 -15.43 26.13
C GLU A 156 -10.07 -15.64 26.21
N ILE A 157 -10.74 -14.95 27.12
CA ILE A 157 -12.21 -14.97 27.27
C ILE A 157 -12.90 -14.55 25.98
N GLN A 158 -12.49 -13.44 25.38
CA GLN A 158 -13.09 -12.95 24.13
C GLN A 158 -12.86 -13.92 22.97
N THR A 159 -11.65 -14.50 22.89
CA THR A 159 -11.33 -15.48 21.85
C THR A 159 -12.19 -16.74 21.99
N ILE A 160 -12.36 -17.26 23.21
CA ILE A 160 -13.22 -18.41 23.47
C ILE A 160 -14.68 -18.11 23.10
N LYS A 161 -15.22 -16.97 23.51
CA LYS A 161 -16.61 -16.56 23.19
C LYS A 161 -16.83 -16.49 21.68
N ARG A 162 -15.94 -15.82 20.96
CA ARG A 162 -16.03 -15.67 19.50
C ARG A 162 -15.99 -17.02 18.78
N VAL A 163 -15.10 -17.91 19.17
CA VAL A 163 -14.98 -19.25 18.53
C VAL A 163 -16.19 -20.12 18.86
N LEU A 164 -16.76 -20.04 20.07
CA LEU A 164 -18.00 -20.74 20.43
C LEU A 164 -19.17 -20.28 19.57
N GLU A 165 -19.36 -18.96 19.36
CA GLU A 165 -20.39 -18.42 18.47
C GLU A 165 -20.22 -18.92 17.03
N GLN A 166 -19.00 -18.88 16.49
CA GLN A 166 -18.67 -19.36 15.15
C GLN A 166 -18.78 -20.88 14.97
N SER A 167 -18.89 -21.62 16.04
CA SER A 167 -19.01 -23.08 16.08
C SER A 167 -20.40 -23.54 16.49
N GLU A 168 -21.40 -22.64 16.43
CA GLU A 168 -22.78 -22.90 16.86
C GLU A 168 -22.84 -23.56 18.25
N ARG A 169 -21.95 -23.13 19.15
CA ARG A 169 -21.74 -23.69 20.51
C ARG A 169 -21.32 -25.19 20.54
N ASN A 170 -20.84 -25.71 19.44
CA ASN A 170 -20.30 -27.07 19.41
C ASN A 170 -18.88 -27.09 20.01
N LEU A 171 -18.79 -27.57 21.28
CA LEU A 171 -17.54 -27.59 22.05
C LEU A 171 -16.42 -28.40 21.41
N SER A 172 -16.73 -29.45 20.63
CA SER A 172 -15.69 -30.23 19.97
C SER A 172 -15.08 -29.45 18.80
N VAL A 173 -15.92 -28.81 17.99
CA VAL A 173 -15.47 -27.96 16.87
C VAL A 173 -14.73 -26.73 17.39
N ALA A 174 -15.20 -26.12 18.46
CA ALA A 174 -14.55 -24.98 19.08
C ALA A 174 -13.17 -25.33 19.67
N ALA A 175 -13.04 -26.48 20.31
CA ALA A 175 -11.78 -26.97 20.87
C ALA A 175 -10.74 -27.23 19.76
N ASP A 176 -11.15 -27.86 18.66
CA ASP A 176 -10.29 -28.10 17.50
C ASP A 176 -9.80 -26.76 16.87
N LYS A 177 -10.70 -25.79 16.70
CA LYS A 177 -10.35 -24.45 16.19
C LYS A 177 -9.39 -23.68 17.10
N LEU A 178 -9.48 -23.90 18.42
CA LEU A 178 -8.61 -23.26 19.42
C LEU A 178 -7.30 -24.04 19.65
N GLY A 179 -7.12 -25.20 19.03
CA GLY A 179 -5.94 -26.05 19.20
C GLY A 179 -5.82 -26.64 20.63
N VAL A 180 -6.93 -26.83 21.35
CA VAL A 180 -6.96 -27.36 22.72
C VAL A 180 -7.88 -28.58 22.81
N SER A 181 -7.71 -29.39 23.88
CA SER A 181 -8.65 -30.50 24.11
C SER A 181 -10.02 -29.95 24.55
N ARG A 182 -11.09 -30.70 24.24
CA ARG A 182 -12.46 -30.38 24.71
C ARG A 182 -12.53 -30.19 26.23
N GLN A 183 -11.78 -31.00 26.98
CA GLN A 183 -11.73 -30.90 28.45
C GLN A 183 -11.04 -29.61 28.90
N THR A 184 -9.97 -29.21 28.22
CA THR A 184 -9.27 -27.95 28.50
C THR A 184 -10.18 -26.75 28.24
N LEU A 185 -10.90 -26.76 27.10
CA LEU A 185 -11.86 -25.71 26.78
C LEU A 185 -12.97 -25.62 27.82
N TYR A 186 -13.56 -26.74 28.24
CA TYR A 186 -14.59 -26.81 29.28
C TYR A 186 -14.10 -26.25 30.61
N ASN A 187 -12.88 -26.60 31.03
CA ASN A 187 -12.30 -26.10 32.26
C ASN A 187 -12.06 -24.59 32.23
N LYS A 188 -11.61 -24.05 31.05
CA LYS A 188 -11.44 -22.62 30.86
C LYS A 188 -12.77 -21.87 30.85
N MET A 189 -13.79 -22.40 30.19
CA MET A 189 -15.15 -21.84 30.21
C MET A 189 -15.68 -21.76 31.64
N LYS A 190 -15.55 -22.84 32.43
CA LYS A 190 -15.97 -22.88 33.81
C LYS A 190 -15.21 -21.88 34.70
N ARG A 191 -13.90 -21.74 34.47
CA ARG A 191 -13.05 -20.75 35.19
C ARG A 191 -13.47 -19.32 34.90
N TYR A 192 -13.84 -19.02 33.66
CA TYR A 192 -14.19 -17.68 33.21
C TYR A 192 -15.68 -17.37 33.22
N GLY A 193 -16.52 -18.29 33.70
CA GLY A 193 -17.98 -18.10 33.78
C GLY A 193 -18.64 -17.95 32.39
N ILE A 194 -18.12 -18.64 31.36
CA ILE A 194 -18.67 -18.64 30.01
C ILE A 194 -19.66 -19.80 29.92
N GLU A 195 -20.95 -19.46 29.71
CA GLU A 195 -22.02 -20.45 29.48
C GLU A 195 -22.20 -20.84 28.03
#